data_8c87ce528beb734057df4293f6e5a065
#
_entry.id   8c87ce528beb734057df4293f6e5a065
#
_cell.length_a   1.000
_cell.length_b   1.000
_cell.length_c   1.000
_cell.angle_alpha   90.00
_cell.angle_beta   90.00
_cell.angle_gamma   90.00
#
_symmetry.space_group_name_H-M   'P 1'
#
loop_
_entity.id
_entity.type
_entity.pdbx_description
1 polymer ?
#
loop_
_entity_poly.entity_id
_entity_poly.type
_entity_poly.pdbx_seq_one_letter_code
_entity_poly.pdbx_strand_id
1 'polypeptide(L)'
;MRIIHAADFHLDSPFDALTPEQAIARRAEQRSVLERLADLAQSTRAEVVLLSGDLLDGDRVYQETVEALSRTLGRLQVPVFISPGNHDYYTHRCAYAVNPWPENVHIFRSGEIESVELPQHNAVVYGAAFTADGRGDSLLQGFSAPDDGKLHLMVLHADVDAQQGSRYCPVSSEDIASSGLDYLALGHIHMDSGVQYAGGRSLGLPRLLRGPRF
;
A
#
# COMPACT_ATOMS: atom_id res chain seq x y z
N MET A 1 9.31 14.10 -9.39
CA MET A 1 8.28 13.06 -9.55
C MET A 1 7.13 13.32 -8.58
N ARG A 2 5.87 13.17 -9.00
CA ARG A 2 4.67 13.30 -8.15
C ARG A 2 4.14 11.92 -7.83
N ILE A 3 4.07 11.62 -6.55
CA ILE A 3 3.69 10.30 -6.04
C ILE A 3 2.36 10.45 -5.31
N ILE A 4 1.42 9.54 -5.57
CA ILE A 4 0.31 9.29 -4.66
C ILE A 4 0.66 8.07 -3.82
N HIS A 5 0.51 8.23 -2.52
CA HIS A 5 0.63 7.15 -1.57
C HIS A 5 -0.72 6.98 -0.85
N ALA A 6 -1.22 5.75 -0.82
CA ALA A 6 -2.44 5.40 -0.12
C ALA A 6 -2.34 3.97 0.44
N ALA A 7 -3.13 3.66 1.47
CA ALA A 7 -3.20 2.34 2.10
C ALA A 7 -4.53 2.16 2.85
N ASP A 8 -4.73 0.99 3.41
CA ASP A 8 -5.75 0.72 4.42
C ASP A 8 -7.18 1.10 3.97
N PHE A 9 -7.54 0.74 2.73
CA PHE A 9 -8.89 0.95 2.21
C PHE A 9 -9.91 0.03 2.84
N HIS A 10 -9.46 -1.19 3.23
CA HIS A 10 -10.29 -2.24 3.80
C HIS A 10 -11.61 -2.45 3.04
N LEU A 11 -11.53 -2.49 1.71
CA LEU A 11 -12.71 -2.73 0.88
C LEU A 11 -13.35 -4.05 1.25
N ASP A 12 -14.67 -4.03 1.32
CA ASP A 12 -15.53 -5.16 1.70
C ASP A 12 -15.39 -5.61 3.17
N SER A 13 -14.98 -4.70 4.07
CA SER A 13 -15.07 -4.96 5.53
C SER A 13 -16.43 -5.53 5.90
N PRO A 14 -16.50 -6.57 6.75
CA PRO A 14 -17.76 -7.27 7.04
C PRO A 14 -18.80 -6.40 7.74
N PHE A 15 -18.36 -5.45 8.58
CA PHE A 15 -19.25 -4.58 9.37
C PHE A 15 -20.26 -5.34 10.22
N ASP A 16 -19.81 -6.39 10.93
CA ASP A 16 -20.66 -7.32 11.68
C ASP A 16 -21.52 -6.66 12.77
N ALA A 17 -21.13 -5.46 13.23
CA ALA A 17 -21.90 -4.70 14.21
C ALA A 17 -23.06 -3.88 13.60
N LEU A 18 -23.20 -3.84 12.27
CA LEU A 18 -24.21 -3.06 11.56
C LEU A 18 -25.34 -3.97 11.04
N THR A 19 -26.52 -3.36 10.78
CA THR A 19 -27.55 -4.09 10.05
C THR A 19 -27.11 -4.38 8.61
N PRO A 20 -27.70 -5.37 7.93
CA PRO A 20 -27.35 -5.68 6.53
C PRO A 20 -27.43 -4.45 5.60
N GLU A 21 -28.45 -3.63 5.76
CA GLU A 21 -28.66 -2.42 4.96
C GLU A 21 -27.55 -1.38 5.22
N GLN A 22 -27.22 -1.19 6.52
CA GLN A 22 -26.13 -0.29 6.92
C GLN A 22 -24.77 -0.80 6.41
N ALA A 23 -24.51 -2.11 6.49
CA ALA A 23 -23.27 -2.71 6.00
C ALA A 23 -23.13 -2.54 4.47
N ILE A 24 -24.24 -2.70 3.71
CA ILE A 24 -24.26 -2.45 2.27
C ILE A 24 -23.93 -0.98 1.97
N ALA A 25 -24.56 -0.05 2.68
CA ALA A 25 -24.29 1.38 2.49
C ALA A 25 -22.83 1.72 2.80
N ARG A 26 -22.26 1.17 3.87
CA ARG A 26 -20.85 1.38 4.24
C ARG A 26 -19.87 0.82 3.21
N ARG A 27 -20.11 -0.37 2.68
CA ARG A 27 -19.29 -0.93 1.58
C ARG A 27 -19.37 -0.06 0.33
N ALA A 28 -20.54 0.49 0.01
CA ALA A 28 -20.67 1.43 -1.11
C ALA A 28 -19.85 2.73 -0.89
N GLU A 29 -19.87 3.27 0.33
CA GLU A 29 -19.04 4.42 0.71
C GLU A 29 -17.55 4.10 0.63
N GLN A 30 -17.11 2.93 1.13
CA GLN A 30 -15.72 2.50 0.98
C GLN A 30 -15.30 2.43 -0.49
N ARG A 31 -16.14 1.84 -1.35
CA ARG A 31 -15.84 1.77 -2.79
C ARG A 31 -15.73 3.15 -3.44
N SER A 32 -16.36 4.20 -2.89
CA SER A 32 -16.18 5.56 -3.39
C SER A 32 -14.75 6.11 -3.23
N VAL A 33 -13.91 5.47 -2.41
CA VAL A 33 -12.49 5.83 -2.30
C VAL A 33 -11.76 5.65 -3.63
N LEU A 34 -12.18 4.68 -4.43
CA LEU A 34 -11.59 4.38 -5.73
C LEU A 34 -11.75 5.54 -6.72
N GLU A 35 -12.95 6.13 -6.77
CA GLU A 35 -13.18 7.31 -7.63
C GLU A 35 -12.36 8.51 -7.13
N ARG A 36 -12.31 8.72 -5.82
CA ARG A 36 -11.49 9.79 -5.23
C ARG A 36 -9.99 9.60 -5.51
N LEU A 37 -9.50 8.36 -5.52
CA LEU A 37 -8.13 8.05 -5.91
C LEU A 37 -7.87 8.43 -7.38
N ALA A 38 -8.81 8.09 -8.28
CA ALA A 38 -8.72 8.43 -9.69
C ALA A 38 -8.74 9.95 -9.92
N ASP A 39 -9.66 10.65 -9.28
CA ASP A 39 -9.76 12.11 -9.36
C ASP A 39 -8.50 12.81 -8.83
N LEU A 40 -7.96 12.30 -7.70
CA LEU A 40 -6.73 12.82 -7.13
C LEU A 40 -5.55 12.60 -8.08
N ALA A 41 -5.42 11.41 -8.66
CA ALA A 41 -4.35 11.09 -9.60
C ALA A 41 -4.38 12.01 -10.83
N GLN A 42 -5.56 12.24 -11.36
CA GLN A 42 -5.76 13.13 -12.49
C GLN A 42 -5.47 14.59 -12.14
N SER A 43 -6.06 15.10 -11.06
CA SER A 43 -5.94 16.52 -10.66
C SER A 43 -4.52 16.91 -10.27
N THR A 44 -3.78 15.99 -9.63
CA THR A 44 -2.38 16.20 -9.23
C THR A 44 -1.40 15.87 -10.36
N ARG A 45 -1.86 15.26 -11.45
CA ARG A 45 -1.00 14.70 -12.51
C ARG A 45 0.04 13.77 -11.89
N ALA A 46 -0.41 12.83 -11.09
CA ALA A 46 0.47 11.84 -10.48
C ALA A 46 1.26 11.06 -11.55
N GLU A 47 2.48 10.70 -11.23
CA GLU A 47 3.39 9.98 -12.12
C GLU A 47 3.61 8.54 -11.65
N VAL A 48 3.37 8.27 -10.36
CA VAL A 48 3.45 6.95 -9.72
C VAL A 48 2.42 6.88 -8.61
N VAL A 49 1.83 5.70 -8.40
CA VAL A 49 0.93 5.41 -7.27
C VAL A 49 1.50 4.26 -6.46
N LEU A 50 1.67 4.44 -5.16
CA LEU A 50 2.13 3.46 -4.19
C LEU A 50 0.97 3.09 -3.25
N LEU A 51 0.61 1.82 -3.21
CA LEU A 51 -0.49 1.28 -2.41
C LEU A 51 0.07 0.30 -1.37
N SER A 52 0.12 0.76 -0.11
CA SER A 52 0.84 0.10 0.98
C SER A 52 -0.03 -0.85 1.80
N GLY A 53 -0.76 -1.75 1.11
CA GLY A 53 -1.48 -2.87 1.70
C GLY A 53 -2.84 -2.55 2.30
N ASP A 54 -3.50 -3.63 2.74
CA ASP A 54 -4.85 -3.62 3.32
C ASP A 54 -5.86 -2.89 2.44
N LEU A 55 -5.79 -3.11 1.12
CA LEU A 55 -6.76 -2.56 0.17
C LEU A 55 -8.07 -3.33 0.23
N LEU A 56 -8.00 -4.62 0.52
CA LEU A 56 -9.11 -5.55 0.64
C LEU A 56 -9.17 -6.07 2.09
N ASP A 57 -10.36 -6.42 2.58
CA ASP A 57 -10.50 -6.88 3.96
C ASP A 57 -10.86 -8.37 4.03
N GLY A 58 -9.82 -9.22 4.15
CA GLY A 58 -9.92 -10.65 4.38
C GLY A 58 -10.11 -11.51 3.13
N ASP A 59 -10.40 -12.79 3.37
CA ASP A 59 -10.48 -13.83 2.34
C ASP A 59 -11.74 -13.76 1.47
N ARG A 60 -12.76 -13.01 1.89
CA ARG A 60 -14.09 -12.97 1.25
C ARG A 60 -14.36 -11.60 0.65
N VAL A 61 -13.69 -11.33 -0.45
CA VAL A 61 -13.88 -10.09 -1.20
C VAL A 61 -14.89 -10.35 -2.33
N TYR A 62 -15.83 -9.41 -2.55
CA TYR A 62 -16.76 -9.51 -3.66
C TYR A 62 -16.04 -9.30 -4.99
N GLN A 63 -16.36 -10.15 -5.98
CA GLN A 63 -15.73 -10.07 -7.30
C GLN A 63 -15.92 -8.68 -7.94
N GLU A 64 -17.09 -8.07 -7.77
CA GLU A 64 -17.38 -6.71 -8.24
C GLU A 64 -16.45 -5.64 -7.67
N THR A 65 -16.00 -5.82 -6.41
CA THR A 65 -15.06 -4.90 -5.74
C THR A 65 -13.66 -5.04 -6.32
N VAL A 66 -13.20 -6.27 -6.55
CA VAL A 66 -11.90 -6.54 -7.18
C VAL A 66 -11.89 -6.00 -8.61
N GLU A 67 -12.97 -6.21 -9.38
CA GLU A 67 -13.11 -5.67 -10.73
C GLU A 67 -13.15 -4.13 -10.74
N ALA A 68 -13.82 -3.51 -9.77
CA ALA A 68 -13.86 -2.07 -9.63
C ALA A 68 -12.46 -1.51 -9.31
N LEU A 69 -11.73 -2.14 -8.38
CA LEU A 69 -10.35 -1.77 -8.05
C LEU A 69 -9.44 -1.91 -9.28
N SER A 70 -9.44 -3.07 -9.92
CA SER A 70 -8.64 -3.35 -11.12
C SER A 70 -8.91 -2.34 -12.24
N ARG A 71 -10.17 -2.09 -12.55
CA ARG A 71 -10.60 -1.13 -13.56
C ARG A 71 -10.17 0.30 -13.21
N THR A 72 -10.31 0.71 -11.95
CA THR A 72 -9.90 2.04 -11.51
C THR A 72 -8.40 2.23 -11.65
N LEU A 73 -7.60 1.26 -11.18
CA LEU A 73 -6.14 1.33 -11.29
C LEU A 73 -5.67 1.33 -12.75
N GLY A 74 -6.32 0.58 -13.63
CA GLY A 74 -6.02 0.60 -15.07
C GLY A 74 -6.29 1.96 -15.73
N ARG A 75 -7.33 2.67 -15.29
CA ARG A 75 -7.65 4.03 -15.79
C ARG A 75 -6.61 5.09 -15.43
N LEU A 76 -5.80 4.86 -14.40
CA LEU A 76 -4.78 5.82 -13.97
C LEU A 76 -3.68 6.02 -15.03
N GLN A 77 -3.38 5.01 -15.83
CA GLN A 77 -2.37 5.02 -16.91
C GLN A 77 -0.96 5.43 -16.43
N VAL A 78 -0.70 5.33 -15.15
CA VAL A 78 0.62 5.51 -14.52
C VAL A 78 1.00 4.22 -13.79
N PRO A 79 2.29 3.96 -13.55
CA PRO A 79 2.72 2.82 -12.76
C PRO A 79 2.07 2.82 -11.38
N VAL A 80 1.48 1.69 -11.01
CA VAL A 80 0.87 1.44 -9.70
C VAL A 80 1.59 0.27 -9.06
N PHE A 81 2.05 0.43 -7.83
CA PHE A 81 2.71 -0.62 -7.06
C PHE A 81 1.89 -0.96 -5.84
N ILE A 82 1.60 -2.25 -5.65
CA ILE A 82 0.83 -2.77 -4.52
C ILE A 82 1.72 -3.69 -3.70
N SER A 83 1.86 -3.38 -2.42
CA SER A 83 2.45 -4.26 -1.41
C SER A 83 1.31 -4.81 -0.55
N PRO A 84 0.84 -6.06 -0.76
CA PRO A 84 -0.22 -6.65 0.04
C PRO A 84 0.08 -6.59 1.55
N GLY A 85 -0.92 -6.24 2.35
CA GLY A 85 -0.84 -6.14 3.81
C GLY A 85 -1.27 -7.43 4.52
N ASN A 86 -1.52 -7.34 5.82
CA ASN A 86 -1.88 -8.52 6.62
C ASN A 86 -3.36 -8.93 6.50
N HIS A 87 -4.25 -8.03 6.07
CA HIS A 87 -5.64 -8.38 5.79
C HIS A 87 -5.83 -8.97 4.38
N ASP A 88 -5.01 -8.57 3.42
CA ASP A 88 -5.08 -8.99 2.03
C ASP A 88 -3.80 -9.70 1.53
N TYR A 89 -3.14 -10.45 2.44
CA TYR A 89 -1.85 -11.09 2.18
C TYR A 89 -1.87 -11.98 0.94
N TYR A 90 -0.71 -12.02 0.26
CA TYR A 90 -0.57 -12.75 -1.00
C TYR A 90 -0.53 -14.26 -0.79
N THR A 91 -1.43 -14.96 -1.45
CA THR A 91 -1.44 -16.42 -1.60
C THR A 91 -1.82 -16.77 -3.02
N HIS A 92 -1.65 -18.03 -3.42
CA HIS A 92 -2.08 -18.51 -4.75
C HIS A 92 -3.59 -18.40 -5.01
N ARG A 93 -4.38 -18.14 -3.98
CA ARG A 93 -5.84 -18.09 -4.06
C ARG A 93 -6.42 -16.72 -3.69
N CYS A 94 -5.57 -15.77 -3.30
CA CYS A 94 -6.04 -14.43 -2.97
C CYS A 94 -6.51 -13.67 -4.22
N ALA A 95 -7.24 -12.60 -4.02
CA ALA A 95 -7.76 -11.76 -5.10
C ALA A 95 -6.67 -11.26 -6.05
N TYR A 96 -5.48 -10.99 -5.53
CA TYR A 96 -4.33 -10.54 -6.32
C TYR A 96 -3.77 -11.61 -7.26
N ALA A 97 -3.91 -12.89 -6.91
CA ALA A 97 -3.38 -14.00 -7.70
C ALA A 97 -4.35 -14.51 -8.78
N VAL A 98 -5.66 -14.51 -8.47
CA VAL A 98 -6.66 -15.18 -9.32
C VAL A 98 -7.36 -14.24 -10.31
N ASN A 99 -7.21 -12.92 -10.15
CA ASN A 99 -7.84 -11.96 -11.05
C ASN A 99 -6.80 -11.36 -12.02
N PRO A 100 -7.24 -10.96 -13.23
CA PRO A 100 -6.39 -10.21 -14.14
C PRO A 100 -6.21 -8.77 -13.66
N TRP A 101 -4.97 -8.30 -13.69
CA TRP A 101 -4.64 -6.92 -13.37
C TRP A 101 -4.12 -6.19 -14.62
N PRO A 102 -4.37 -4.87 -14.74
CA PRO A 102 -3.85 -4.06 -15.84
C PRO A 102 -2.32 -4.05 -15.89
N GLU A 103 -1.75 -3.87 -17.08
CA GLU A 103 -0.30 -3.91 -17.30
C GLU A 103 0.48 -2.84 -16.50
N ASN A 104 -0.18 -1.72 -16.16
CA ASN A 104 0.41 -0.67 -15.35
C ASN A 104 0.40 -0.98 -13.84
N VAL A 105 -0.17 -2.12 -13.42
CA VAL A 105 -0.27 -2.51 -11.99
C VAL A 105 0.74 -3.61 -11.70
N HIS A 106 1.70 -3.29 -10.86
CA HIS A 106 2.65 -4.26 -10.32
C HIS A 106 2.26 -4.63 -8.88
N ILE A 107 2.09 -5.91 -8.61
CA ILE A 107 1.79 -6.45 -7.29
C ILE A 107 3.00 -7.25 -6.83
N PHE A 108 3.60 -6.84 -5.72
CA PHE A 108 4.65 -7.62 -5.07
C PHE A 108 4.05 -8.92 -4.54
N ARG A 109 4.76 -10.03 -4.73
CA ARG A 109 4.22 -11.37 -4.44
C ARG A 109 5.07 -12.18 -3.48
N SER A 110 6.32 -11.74 -3.30
CA SER A 110 7.28 -12.36 -2.40
C SER A 110 7.20 -11.74 -1.01
N GLY A 111 7.43 -12.54 0.03
CA GLY A 111 7.69 -12.04 1.38
C GLY A 111 9.06 -11.37 1.52
N GLU A 112 9.92 -11.46 0.51
CA GLU A 112 11.22 -10.80 0.46
C GLU A 112 11.14 -9.54 -0.40
N ILE A 113 12.06 -8.60 -0.18
CA ILE A 113 12.10 -7.36 -0.96
C ILE A 113 12.43 -7.67 -2.42
N GLU A 114 11.55 -7.26 -3.31
CA GLU A 114 11.72 -7.23 -4.75
C GLU A 114 11.95 -5.80 -5.22
N SER A 115 12.48 -5.60 -6.43
CA SER A 115 12.68 -4.28 -7.00
C SER A 115 12.20 -4.20 -8.44
N VAL A 116 11.68 -3.04 -8.81
CA VAL A 116 11.21 -2.74 -10.17
C VAL A 116 11.80 -1.42 -10.62
N GLU A 117 12.49 -1.44 -11.73
CA GLU A 117 13.06 -0.25 -12.36
C GLU A 117 11.96 0.61 -13.01
N LEU A 118 12.06 1.91 -12.85
CA LEU A 118 11.27 2.93 -13.55
C LEU A 118 12.19 3.85 -14.37
N PRO A 119 12.68 3.40 -15.52
CA PRO A 119 13.69 4.13 -16.30
C PRO A 119 13.24 5.55 -16.69
N GLN A 120 11.95 5.74 -16.99
CA GLN A 120 11.38 7.03 -17.37
C GLN A 120 11.44 8.07 -16.23
N HIS A 121 11.66 7.64 -14.99
CA HIS A 121 11.76 8.50 -13.82
C HIS A 121 13.13 8.46 -13.16
N ASN A 122 14.08 7.72 -13.72
CA ASN A 122 15.37 7.42 -13.11
C ASN A 122 15.17 6.95 -11.65
N ALA A 123 14.27 5.97 -11.45
CA ALA A 123 13.87 5.51 -10.13
C ALA A 123 13.80 3.98 -10.04
N VAL A 124 13.88 3.47 -8.81
CA VAL A 124 13.65 2.07 -8.46
C VAL A 124 12.57 2.02 -7.39
N VAL A 125 11.61 1.13 -7.55
CA VAL A 125 10.58 0.88 -6.55
C VAL A 125 10.81 -0.50 -5.93
N TYR A 126 11.01 -0.53 -4.63
CA TYR A 126 11.13 -1.73 -3.81
C TYR A 126 9.80 -2.05 -3.15
N GLY A 127 9.55 -3.32 -2.88
CA GLY A 127 8.39 -3.74 -2.12
C GLY A 127 8.43 -5.22 -1.78
N ALA A 128 7.56 -5.62 -0.87
CA ALA A 128 7.34 -7.00 -0.49
C ALA A 128 5.86 -7.21 -0.14
N ALA A 129 5.40 -8.44 -0.13
CA ALA A 129 4.04 -8.78 0.28
C ALA A 129 4.05 -9.41 1.69
N PHE A 130 2.99 -9.19 2.45
CA PHE A 130 2.62 -10.18 3.44
C PHE A 130 2.21 -11.46 2.71
N THR A 131 2.70 -12.61 3.17
CA THR A 131 2.35 -13.93 2.64
C THR A 131 1.59 -14.78 3.67
N ALA A 132 1.30 -14.18 4.81
CA ALA A 132 0.48 -14.69 5.91
C ALA A 132 -0.14 -13.50 6.66
N ASP A 133 -1.00 -13.78 7.65
CA ASP A 133 -1.66 -12.78 8.49
C ASP A 133 -0.72 -12.00 9.43
N GLY A 134 0.56 -12.28 9.37
CA GLY A 134 1.58 -11.61 10.17
C GLY A 134 2.99 -11.94 9.76
N ARG A 135 3.92 -11.03 10.12
CA ARG A 135 5.36 -11.14 9.97
C ARG A 135 6.05 -10.45 11.14
N GLY A 136 6.81 -11.21 11.92
CA GLY A 136 7.46 -10.69 13.15
C GLY A 136 8.86 -10.12 12.93
N ASP A 137 9.46 -10.29 11.76
CA ASP A 137 10.78 -9.79 11.39
C ASP A 137 10.69 -8.50 10.57
N SER A 138 11.72 -7.65 10.69
CA SER A 138 11.84 -6.40 9.94
C SER A 138 12.39 -6.64 8.54
N LEU A 139 11.71 -6.14 7.53
CA LEU A 139 12.22 -6.13 6.16
C LEU A 139 13.31 -5.07 5.93
N LEU A 140 13.36 -4.04 6.76
CA LEU A 140 14.38 -2.98 6.63
C LEU A 140 15.67 -3.31 7.38
N GLN A 141 15.66 -4.29 8.27
CA GLN A 141 16.88 -4.66 8.99
C GLN A 141 17.99 -5.13 8.02
N GLY A 142 19.04 -4.34 7.89
CA GLY A 142 20.15 -4.60 6.99
C GLY A 142 19.88 -4.28 5.51
N PHE A 143 18.71 -3.72 5.18
CA PHE A 143 18.45 -3.22 3.84
C PHE A 143 19.16 -1.86 3.63
N SER A 144 19.79 -1.71 2.46
CA SER A 144 20.37 -0.44 2.04
C SER A 144 20.24 -0.29 0.53
N ALA A 145 19.53 0.75 0.08
CA ALA A 145 19.47 1.12 -1.33
C ALA A 145 20.86 1.64 -1.79
N PRO A 146 21.28 1.35 -3.02
CA PRO A 146 22.56 1.82 -3.54
C PRO A 146 22.58 3.34 -3.72
N ASP A 147 23.76 3.95 -3.61
CA ASP A 147 23.99 5.36 -3.94
C ASP A 147 24.42 5.46 -5.43
N ASP A 148 23.44 5.32 -6.33
CA ASP A 148 23.66 5.25 -7.78
C ASP A 148 23.06 6.44 -8.55
N GLY A 149 22.56 7.45 -7.81
CA GLY A 149 21.96 8.66 -8.38
C GLY A 149 20.54 8.47 -8.89
N LYS A 150 19.90 7.32 -8.62
CA LYS A 150 18.47 7.09 -8.86
C LYS A 150 17.64 7.50 -7.64
N LEU A 151 16.34 7.67 -7.86
CA LEU A 151 15.39 7.76 -6.76
C LEU A 151 15.02 6.35 -6.27
N HIS A 152 15.21 6.11 -4.99
CA HIS A 152 14.88 4.84 -4.35
C HIS A 152 13.61 4.97 -3.53
N LEU A 153 12.54 4.38 -4.02
CA LEU A 153 11.22 4.36 -3.39
C LEU A 153 10.94 2.98 -2.83
N MET A 154 10.25 2.89 -1.70
CA MET A 154 9.79 1.61 -1.19
C MET A 154 8.33 1.71 -0.78
N VAL A 155 7.57 0.63 -1.03
CA VAL A 155 6.19 0.46 -0.60
C VAL A 155 6.10 -0.79 0.27
N LEU A 156 5.68 -0.64 1.53
CA LEU A 156 5.54 -1.73 2.50
C LEU A 156 4.30 -1.53 3.36
N HIS A 157 3.78 -2.63 3.85
CA HIS A 157 2.82 -2.64 4.96
C HIS A 157 3.61 -2.99 6.23
N ALA A 158 3.73 -2.06 7.19
CA ALA A 158 4.67 -2.21 8.31
C ALA A 158 4.30 -1.34 9.52
N ASP A 159 4.68 -1.83 10.69
CA ASP A 159 4.46 -1.18 11.99
C ASP A 159 5.72 -0.44 12.42
N VAL A 160 5.67 0.90 12.40
CA VAL A 160 6.82 1.77 12.70
C VAL A 160 6.98 1.94 14.20
N ASP A 161 8.21 1.78 14.69
CA ASP A 161 8.59 1.91 16.10
C ASP A 161 7.65 1.14 17.05
N ALA A 162 7.22 -0.02 16.57
CA ALA A 162 6.30 -0.91 17.26
C ALA A 162 6.82 -1.31 18.64
N GLN A 163 5.90 -1.56 19.55
CA GLN A 163 6.23 -2.23 20.81
C GLN A 163 6.78 -3.64 20.56
N GLN A 164 7.62 -4.12 21.46
CA GLN A 164 8.18 -5.47 21.35
C GLN A 164 7.08 -6.51 21.12
N GLY A 165 7.29 -7.38 20.11
CA GLY A 165 6.39 -8.46 19.78
C GLY A 165 5.33 -8.10 18.71
N SER A 166 5.45 -6.97 18.04
CA SER A 166 4.62 -6.72 16.86
C SER A 166 4.77 -7.83 15.82
N ARG A 167 3.64 -8.22 15.23
CA ARG A 167 3.55 -9.23 14.17
C ARG A 167 3.35 -8.62 12.78
N TYR A 168 3.59 -7.33 12.63
CA TYR A 168 3.23 -6.60 11.42
C TYR A 168 4.44 -5.91 10.81
N CYS A 169 5.51 -6.68 10.53
CA CYS A 169 6.75 -6.18 9.95
C CYS A 169 7.29 -4.97 10.72
N PRO A 170 7.73 -5.15 11.98
CA PRO A 170 8.20 -4.03 12.79
C PRO A 170 9.43 -3.39 12.16
N VAL A 171 9.37 -2.10 11.87
CA VAL A 171 10.49 -1.32 11.33
C VAL A 171 10.84 -0.20 12.31
N SER A 172 12.13 0.03 12.54
CA SER A 172 12.57 1.11 13.42
C SER A 172 12.88 2.38 12.65
N SER A 173 12.74 3.54 13.30
CA SER A 173 13.20 4.81 12.75
C SER A 173 14.69 4.80 12.39
N GLU A 174 15.52 4.00 13.07
CA GLU A 174 16.96 3.83 12.79
C GLU A 174 17.16 3.04 11.48
N ASP A 175 16.44 1.93 11.28
CA ASP A 175 16.47 1.16 10.02
C ASP A 175 16.04 2.04 8.85
N ILE A 176 14.98 2.85 9.02
CA ILE A 176 14.51 3.78 8.01
C ILE A 176 15.60 4.81 7.66
N ALA A 177 16.23 5.42 8.66
CA ALA A 177 17.28 6.43 8.45
C ALA A 177 18.50 5.88 7.72
N SER A 178 18.83 4.59 7.94
CA SER A 178 19.99 3.91 7.36
C SER A 178 19.69 3.23 6.01
N SER A 179 18.42 3.10 5.63
CA SER A 179 17.98 2.33 4.46
C SER A 179 18.43 2.85 3.10
N GLY A 180 18.87 4.10 3.00
CA GLY A 180 19.21 4.70 1.72
C GLY A 180 18.03 5.11 0.86
N LEU A 181 16.79 4.93 1.28
CA LEU A 181 15.59 5.28 0.54
C LEU A 181 15.34 6.79 0.50
N ASP A 182 14.86 7.31 -0.63
CA ASP A 182 14.38 8.69 -0.75
C ASP A 182 12.95 8.84 -0.24
N TYR A 183 12.13 7.80 -0.39
CA TYR A 183 10.76 7.75 0.09
C TYR A 183 10.34 6.33 0.48
N LEU A 184 9.76 6.19 1.67
CA LEU A 184 9.14 4.96 2.14
C LEU A 184 7.64 5.18 2.34
N ALA A 185 6.84 4.48 1.55
CA ALA A 185 5.39 4.45 1.64
C ALA A 185 4.95 3.31 2.57
N LEU A 186 4.32 3.64 3.69
CA LEU A 186 3.90 2.69 4.71
C LEU A 186 2.38 2.66 4.88
N GLY A 187 1.81 1.47 5.09
CA GLY A 187 0.45 1.22 5.57
C GLY A 187 0.47 0.62 6.98
N HIS A 188 -0.69 0.16 7.47
CA HIS A 188 -0.95 -0.49 8.76
C HIS A 188 -1.35 0.46 9.89
N ILE A 189 -0.68 1.57 10.08
CA ILE A 189 -1.05 2.51 11.15
C ILE A 189 -2.14 3.44 10.63
N HIS A 190 -3.37 3.26 11.10
CA HIS A 190 -4.54 4.04 10.66
C HIS A 190 -4.53 5.49 11.20
N MET A 191 -3.36 6.09 11.33
CA MET A 191 -3.18 7.49 11.73
C MET A 191 -2.43 8.24 10.64
N ASP A 192 -3.01 9.36 10.20
CA ASP A 192 -2.29 10.28 9.32
C ASP A 192 -1.24 11.02 10.15
N SER A 193 0.02 10.66 9.96
CA SER A 193 1.15 11.38 10.56
C SER A 193 1.76 12.40 9.58
N GLY A 194 1.21 12.50 8.36
CA GLY A 194 1.82 13.27 7.28
C GLY A 194 3.17 12.70 6.83
N VAL A 195 3.92 13.48 6.06
CA VAL A 195 5.28 13.12 5.69
C VAL A 195 6.21 13.40 6.87
N GLN A 196 6.88 12.36 7.34
CA GLN A 196 7.90 12.43 8.39
C GLN A 196 9.30 12.41 7.74
N TYR A 197 10.31 12.83 8.48
CA TYR A 197 11.71 12.82 8.00
C TYR A 197 12.56 12.03 8.98
N ALA A 198 13.25 11.00 8.51
CA ALA A 198 14.22 10.26 9.26
C ALA A 198 15.60 10.41 8.59
N GLY A 199 16.61 10.89 9.32
CA GLY A 199 17.96 11.06 8.78
C GLY A 199 18.06 12.01 7.57
N GLY A 200 17.11 12.96 7.42
CA GLY A 200 17.05 13.88 6.27
C GLY A 200 16.33 13.31 5.04
N ARG A 201 15.78 12.11 5.11
CA ARG A 201 15.02 11.44 4.04
C ARG A 201 13.52 11.40 4.36
N SER A 202 12.70 11.34 3.33
CA SER A 202 11.24 11.43 3.46
C SER A 202 10.61 10.08 3.79
N LEU A 203 9.86 10.03 4.88
CA LEU A 203 9.01 8.91 5.28
C LEU A 203 7.55 9.32 5.09
N GLY A 204 6.78 8.57 4.32
CA GLY A 204 5.34 8.79 4.16
C GLY A 204 4.54 7.74 4.92
N LEU A 205 3.72 8.18 5.87
CA LEU A 205 2.59 7.40 6.35
C LEU A 205 1.33 7.85 5.57
N PRO A 206 0.41 6.93 5.22
CA PRO A 206 -0.69 7.27 4.34
C PRO A 206 -1.61 8.30 4.97
N ARG A 207 -2.01 9.27 4.16
CA ARG A 207 -3.16 10.07 4.49
C ARG A 207 -4.40 9.23 4.20
N LEU A 208 -5.03 8.69 5.25
CA LEU A 208 -6.33 8.04 5.10
C LEU A 208 -7.28 9.00 4.39
N LEU A 209 -7.77 8.60 3.21
CA LEU A 209 -8.91 9.24 2.59
C LEU A 209 -10.17 8.83 3.39
N ARG A 210 -10.27 9.28 4.64
CA ARG A 210 -11.43 9.00 5.49
C ARG A 210 -12.69 9.59 4.87
N GLY A 211 -13.73 8.77 4.81
CA GLY A 211 -15.10 9.24 4.82
C GLY A 211 -15.39 10.01 6.13
N PRO A 212 -16.48 10.80 6.17
CA PRO A 212 -16.82 11.56 7.37
C PRO A 212 -16.92 10.64 8.59
N ARG A 213 -16.35 11.10 9.72
CA ARG A 213 -16.54 10.43 11.02
C ARG A 213 -18.01 10.58 11.41
N PHE A 214 -18.59 9.49 11.79
CA PHE A 214 -19.84 9.46 12.57
C PHE A 214 -19.54 8.88 13.95
#